data_8c5cd29b004ab7ec392ccb79914a0f14
#
_entry.id   8c5cd29b004ab7ec392ccb79914a0f14
#
_cell.length_a   1.000
_cell.length_b   1.000
_cell.length_c   1.000
_cell.angle_alpha   90.00
_cell.angle_beta   90.00
_cell.angle_gamma   90.00
#
_symmetry.space_group_name_H-M   'P 1'
#
loop_
_entity.id
_entity.type
_entity.pdbx_description
1 polymer ?
#
loop_
_entity_poly.entity_id
_entity_poly.type
_entity_poly.pdbx_seq_one_letter_code
_entity_poly.pdbx_strand_id
1 'polypeptide(L)'
;MVPPSGGIPPAHSALFAGKGAVPVKWQSFIAAGRECMAGLPDFAPGEKGKAVYLSGGDSLKDRLPQLEQALEGEMGKTLFPFALIAVTPKSWEEEFSPWAAPALSRKTPAFTGGGNEYLRDLAGPILQECEERLPLLPGRENRALAGYSLAGLSTLYALYQTEAFSALASVSGSLWFEGFLDYMEKTAPRCRDTRVYLSLGNKEEKSRHPLMRQVGDNTRRAIEVLEAQLTAPCTLEWNEGGHFDGVTQRLCRAIRWMMEKK
;
A
#
# COMPACT_ATOMS: atom_id res chain seq x y z
N MET A 1 -41.05 -6.19 -26.89
CA MET A 1 -41.02 -4.93 -26.11
C MET A 1 -39.91 -5.10 -25.08
N VAL A 2 -38.77 -4.44 -25.29
CA VAL A 2 -37.63 -4.44 -24.38
C VAL A 2 -37.79 -3.20 -23.49
N PRO A 3 -37.66 -3.27 -22.17
CA PRO A 3 -37.68 -2.09 -21.31
C PRO A 3 -36.36 -1.31 -21.39
N PRO A 4 -36.38 0.02 -21.19
CA PRO A 4 -35.20 0.87 -21.40
C PRO A 4 -34.20 0.75 -20.24
N SER A 5 -32.94 0.87 -20.62
CA SER A 5 -31.75 0.95 -19.77
C SER A 5 -31.87 2.09 -18.74
N GLY A 6 -31.88 1.73 -17.47
CA GLY A 6 -31.79 2.68 -16.36
C GLY A 6 -30.42 3.29 -16.27
N GLY A 7 -30.35 4.61 -16.44
CA GLY A 7 -29.13 5.38 -16.24
C GLY A 7 -28.67 5.35 -14.78
N ILE A 8 -27.34 5.27 -14.60
CA ILE A 8 -26.67 5.41 -13.33
C ILE A 8 -26.88 6.85 -12.82
N PRO A 9 -27.37 7.05 -11.59
CA PRO A 9 -27.50 8.39 -11.05
C PRO A 9 -26.11 9.00 -10.78
N PRO A 10 -25.96 10.34 -10.91
CA PRO A 10 -24.69 11.02 -10.64
C PRO A 10 -24.36 10.95 -9.15
N ALA A 11 -23.06 10.84 -8.89
CA ALA A 11 -22.41 10.73 -7.59
C ALA A 11 -23.00 11.70 -6.55
N HIS A 12 -23.42 11.18 -5.41
CA HIS A 12 -23.62 11.95 -4.18
C HIS A 12 -22.25 12.41 -3.63
N SER A 13 -21.78 13.57 -4.12
CA SER A 13 -20.76 14.35 -3.45
C SER A 13 -21.44 15.52 -2.76
N ALA A 14 -21.74 15.43 -1.50
CA ALA A 14 -21.87 16.51 -0.54
C ALA A 14 -22.64 16.03 0.68
N LEU A 15 -21.90 15.66 1.72
CA LEU A 15 -22.37 15.76 3.11
C LEU A 15 -21.19 15.28 3.99
N PHE A 16 -20.29 16.20 4.33
CA PHE A 16 -19.34 16.18 5.47
C PHE A 16 -18.11 17.08 5.18
N ALA A 17 -18.38 18.32 4.79
CA ALA A 17 -17.34 19.33 4.74
C ALA A 17 -17.23 19.99 6.12
N GLY A 18 -16.23 19.58 6.90
CA GLY A 18 -15.70 20.39 8.00
C GLY A 18 -15.14 21.70 7.41
N LYS A 19 -15.41 22.84 8.03
CA LYS A 19 -14.94 24.15 7.57
C LYS A 19 -13.41 24.15 7.42
N GLY A 20 -12.91 24.21 6.18
CA GLY A 20 -11.49 24.35 5.85
C GLY A 20 -10.83 23.15 5.16
N ALA A 21 -11.56 22.09 4.85
CA ALA A 21 -11.04 20.96 4.10
C ALA A 21 -11.12 21.23 2.59
N VAL A 22 -10.01 21.00 1.89
CA VAL A 22 -9.94 21.11 0.43
C VAL A 22 -10.54 19.82 -0.16
N PRO A 23 -11.59 19.87 -1.01
CA PRO A 23 -12.21 18.65 -1.50
C PRO A 23 -11.27 17.92 -2.42
N VAL A 24 -10.92 16.67 -2.07
CA VAL A 24 -10.15 15.81 -2.93
C VAL A 24 -11.02 15.26 -4.06
N LYS A 25 -10.46 15.24 -5.25
CA LYS A 25 -11.11 14.72 -6.44
C LYS A 25 -10.68 13.27 -6.66
N TRP A 26 -11.62 12.33 -6.50
CA TRP A 26 -11.41 10.94 -6.86
C TRP A 26 -11.68 10.71 -8.34
N GLN A 27 -10.76 10.02 -8.99
CA GLN A 27 -10.92 9.58 -10.38
C GLN A 27 -10.48 8.13 -10.55
N SER A 28 -11.24 7.38 -11.34
CA SER A 28 -10.90 6.02 -11.74
C SER A 28 -10.39 6.01 -13.18
N PHE A 29 -9.37 5.23 -13.44
CA PHE A 29 -8.80 5.06 -14.77
C PHE A 29 -8.12 3.69 -14.90
N ILE A 30 -7.78 3.33 -16.13
CA ILE A 30 -6.99 2.13 -16.40
C ILE A 30 -5.55 2.57 -16.69
N ALA A 31 -4.58 1.96 -16.00
CA ALA A 31 -3.16 2.08 -16.27
C ALA A 31 -2.55 0.71 -16.52
N ALA A 32 -1.92 0.51 -17.67
CA ALA A 32 -1.35 -0.78 -18.10
C ALA A 32 -2.32 -1.97 -17.94
N GLY A 33 -3.60 -1.75 -18.24
CA GLY A 33 -4.65 -2.77 -18.13
C GLY A 33 -5.09 -3.10 -16.70
N ARG A 34 -4.80 -2.23 -15.72
CA ARG A 34 -5.22 -2.35 -14.32
C ARG A 34 -6.12 -1.19 -13.91
N GLU A 35 -7.15 -1.49 -13.16
CA GLU A 35 -8.00 -0.47 -12.55
C GLU A 35 -7.21 0.26 -11.45
N CYS A 36 -7.17 1.58 -11.57
CA CYS A 36 -6.56 2.48 -10.61
C CYS A 36 -7.58 3.52 -10.13
N MET A 37 -7.52 3.88 -8.86
CA MET A 37 -8.25 5.00 -8.29
C MET A 37 -7.27 6.01 -7.71
N ALA A 38 -7.36 7.28 -8.13
CA ALA A 38 -6.52 8.34 -7.61
C ALA A 38 -7.34 9.38 -6.85
N GLY A 39 -6.96 9.64 -5.60
CA GLY A 39 -7.38 10.78 -4.80
C GLY A 39 -6.34 11.88 -4.90
N LEU A 40 -6.73 13.03 -5.45
CA LEU A 40 -5.86 14.16 -5.69
C LEU A 40 -6.23 15.32 -4.76
N PRO A 41 -5.28 15.84 -3.97
CA PRO A 41 -5.49 17.10 -3.29
C PRO A 41 -5.68 18.22 -4.33
N ASP A 42 -6.24 19.36 -3.89
CA ASP A 42 -6.40 20.53 -4.75
C ASP A 42 -5.04 21.21 -4.95
N PHE A 43 -4.25 20.67 -5.88
CA PHE A 43 -2.99 21.27 -6.27
C PHE A 43 -3.23 22.63 -6.94
N ALA A 44 -2.41 23.62 -6.64
CA ALA A 44 -2.42 24.87 -7.37
C ALA A 44 -2.11 24.62 -8.88
N PRO A 45 -2.57 25.50 -9.78
CA PRO A 45 -2.28 25.36 -11.21
C PRO A 45 -0.79 25.20 -11.48
N GLY A 46 -0.39 24.05 -12.08
CA GLY A 46 1.00 23.70 -12.36
C GLY A 46 1.78 23.08 -11.19
N GLU A 47 1.19 22.99 -10.00
CA GLU A 47 1.78 22.26 -8.88
C GLU A 47 1.71 20.75 -9.09
N LYS A 48 2.76 20.05 -8.64
CA LYS A 48 2.84 18.59 -8.65
C LYS A 48 3.16 18.07 -7.25
N GLY A 49 2.60 16.94 -6.89
CA GLY A 49 2.81 16.31 -5.59
C GLY A 49 3.55 14.97 -5.68
N LYS A 50 3.88 14.44 -4.51
CA LYS A 50 4.36 13.07 -4.37
C LYS A 50 3.24 12.07 -4.62
N ALA A 51 3.58 10.78 -4.70
CA ALA A 51 2.62 9.70 -4.88
C ALA A 51 2.77 8.64 -3.78
N VAL A 52 1.66 8.23 -3.19
CA VAL A 52 1.55 7.03 -2.35
C VAL A 52 0.73 6.01 -3.12
N TYR A 53 1.37 4.97 -3.60
CA TYR A 53 0.71 3.84 -4.23
C TYR A 53 0.23 2.87 -3.15
N LEU A 54 -1.01 2.42 -3.27
CA LEU A 54 -1.63 1.45 -2.37
C LEU A 54 -1.94 0.17 -3.17
N SER A 55 -1.22 -0.90 -2.87
CA SER A 55 -1.54 -2.22 -3.41
C SER A 55 -2.82 -2.77 -2.78
N GLY A 56 -3.71 -3.36 -3.61
CA GLY A 56 -4.97 -3.92 -3.15
C GLY A 56 -6.15 -2.96 -3.23
N GLY A 57 -6.20 -2.12 -4.28
CA GLY A 57 -7.15 -1.03 -4.46
C GLY A 57 -8.63 -1.36 -4.23
N ASP A 58 -9.12 -2.47 -4.75
CA ASP A 58 -10.50 -2.93 -4.57
C ASP A 58 -10.85 -3.26 -3.11
N SER A 59 -9.94 -3.90 -2.39
CA SER A 59 -10.12 -4.22 -0.96
C SER A 59 -10.08 -2.98 -0.04
N LEU A 60 -9.55 -1.88 -0.54
CA LEU A 60 -9.42 -0.61 0.17
C LEU A 60 -10.43 0.45 -0.28
N LYS A 61 -11.22 0.19 -1.32
CA LYS A 61 -12.10 1.15 -1.98
C LYS A 61 -12.98 1.95 -1.00
N ASP A 62 -13.63 1.27 -0.06
CA ASP A 62 -14.50 1.91 0.94
C ASP A 62 -13.72 2.68 2.02
N ARG A 63 -12.42 2.47 2.12
CA ARG A 63 -11.52 3.11 3.09
C ARG A 63 -10.79 4.32 2.53
N LEU A 64 -10.66 4.41 1.20
CA LEU A 64 -9.90 5.48 0.56
C LEU A 64 -10.39 6.88 0.93
N PRO A 65 -11.72 7.18 0.93
CA PRO A 65 -12.22 8.48 1.36
C PRO A 65 -11.91 8.78 2.84
N GLN A 66 -11.92 7.76 3.70
CA GLN A 66 -11.60 7.90 5.13
C GLN A 66 -10.10 8.16 5.36
N LEU A 67 -9.23 7.49 4.59
CA LEU A 67 -7.78 7.71 4.62
C LEU A 67 -7.45 9.16 4.27
N GLU A 68 -8.05 9.62 3.21
CA GLU A 68 -7.88 10.94 2.71
C GLU A 68 -8.36 12.00 3.72
N GLN A 69 -9.59 11.92 4.17
CA GLN A 69 -10.15 12.83 5.16
C GLN A 69 -9.27 12.92 6.42
N ALA A 70 -8.67 11.80 6.84
CA ALA A 70 -7.79 11.76 8.01
C ALA A 70 -6.42 12.42 7.77
N LEU A 71 -5.99 12.60 6.52
CA LEU A 71 -4.65 13.10 6.15
C LEU A 71 -4.69 14.51 5.54
N GLU A 72 -5.84 14.93 5.01
CA GLU A 72 -6.02 16.16 4.26
C GLU A 72 -5.56 17.41 5.03
N GLY A 73 -5.97 17.53 6.29
CA GLY A 73 -5.64 18.68 7.13
C GLY A 73 -4.14 18.87 7.43
N GLU A 74 -3.32 17.86 7.15
CA GLU A 74 -1.88 17.81 7.40
C GLU A 74 -1.06 18.04 6.13
N MET A 75 -1.66 17.82 4.94
CA MET A 75 -0.99 18.05 3.66
C MET A 75 -0.57 19.51 3.49
N GLY A 76 0.62 19.73 2.98
CA GLY A 76 1.19 21.06 2.84
C GLY A 76 1.77 21.66 4.14
N LYS A 77 1.34 21.19 5.31
CA LYS A 77 1.82 21.60 6.65
C LYS A 77 2.92 20.67 7.14
N THR A 78 2.53 19.57 7.78
CA THR A 78 3.42 18.55 8.33
C THR A 78 3.76 17.46 7.34
N LEU A 79 2.90 17.25 6.35
CA LEU A 79 3.10 16.27 5.27
C LEU A 79 3.40 16.97 3.95
N PHE A 80 4.21 16.33 3.11
CA PHE A 80 4.31 16.72 1.71
C PHE A 80 2.93 16.59 1.05
N PRO A 81 2.55 17.45 0.09
CA PRO A 81 1.39 17.20 -0.75
C PRO A 81 1.59 15.92 -1.56
N PHE A 82 0.61 15.03 -1.56
CA PHE A 82 0.69 13.75 -2.27
C PHE A 82 -0.67 13.30 -2.79
N ALA A 83 -0.65 12.52 -3.86
CA ALA A 83 -1.80 11.78 -4.35
C ALA A 83 -1.82 10.37 -3.73
N LEU A 84 -3.01 9.86 -3.39
CA LEU A 84 -3.23 8.46 -3.07
C LEU A 84 -3.64 7.72 -4.35
N ILE A 85 -2.91 6.67 -4.73
CA ILE A 85 -3.18 5.90 -5.94
C ILE A 85 -3.37 4.43 -5.55
N ALA A 86 -4.61 3.99 -5.53
CA ALA A 86 -4.94 2.61 -5.26
C ALA A 86 -4.89 1.79 -6.56
N VAL A 87 -4.10 0.72 -6.56
CA VAL A 87 -3.92 -0.17 -7.70
C VAL A 87 -4.59 -1.51 -7.41
N THR A 88 -5.56 -1.89 -8.24
CA THR A 88 -6.33 -3.12 -8.08
C THR A 88 -5.56 -4.32 -8.65
N PRO A 89 -5.33 -5.39 -7.87
CA PRO A 89 -4.74 -6.62 -8.40
C PRO A 89 -5.75 -7.37 -9.28
N LYS A 90 -5.25 -8.13 -10.23
CA LYS A 90 -6.08 -9.07 -11.02
C LYS A 90 -6.40 -10.33 -10.22
N SER A 91 -5.46 -10.75 -9.36
CA SER A 91 -5.59 -11.90 -8.48
C SER A 91 -4.83 -11.62 -7.18
N TRP A 92 -5.53 -11.66 -6.05
CA TRP A 92 -4.98 -11.34 -4.74
C TRP A 92 -3.87 -12.29 -4.30
N GLU A 93 -4.14 -13.60 -4.36
CA GLU A 93 -3.19 -14.62 -3.89
C GLU A 93 -2.02 -14.82 -4.86
N GLU A 94 -2.24 -14.60 -6.15
CA GLU A 94 -1.20 -14.71 -7.16
C GLU A 94 -0.24 -13.52 -7.10
N GLU A 95 -0.76 -12.31 -7.26
CA GLU A 95 0.05 -11.12 -7.48
C GLU A 95 0.73 -10.59 -6.20
N PHE A 96 0.22 -10.95 -5.02
CA PHE A 96 0.84 -10.54 -3.77
C PHE A 96 1.68 -11.62 -3.11
N SER A 97 1.83 -12.80 -3.74
CA SER A 97 2.74 -13.83 -3.26
C SER A 97 4.08 -13.83 -4.02
N PRO A 98 5.21 -13.84 -3.31
CA PRO A 98 6.55 -13.86 -3.92
C PRO A 98 6.82 -15.11 -4.76
N TRP A 99 6.30 -16.25 -4.34
CA TRP A 99 6.43 -17.57 -4.97
C TRP A 99 5.24 -18.46 -4.65
N ALA A 100 5.19 -19.63 -5.28
CA ALA A 100 4.13 -20.61 -5.05
C ALA A 100 4.20 -21.16 -3.62
N ALA A 101 3.05 -21.22 -2.95
CA ALA A 101 2.91 -21.79 -1.62
C ALA A 101 1.52 -22.44 -1.46
N PRO A 102 1.36 -23.42 -0.55
CA PRO A 102 0.08 -24.06 -0.31
C PRO A 102 -0.98 -23.07 0.18
N ALA A 103 -2.24 -23.37 -0.14
CA ALA A 103 -3.39 -22.66 0.39
C ALA A 103 -3.44 -22.72 1.93
N LEU A 104 -3.85 -21.65 2.58
CA LEU A 104 -4.04 -21.62 4.04
C LEU A 104 -5.15 -22.54 4.53
N SER A 105 -6.11 -22.83 3.68
CA SER A 105 -7.22 -23.71 3.98
C SER A 105 -7.79 -24.33 2.70
N ARG A 106 -8.65 -25.34 2.85
CA ARG A 106 -9.38 -25.93 1.72
C ARG A 106 -10.35 -24.97 1.02
N LYS A 107 -10.62 -23.81 1.63
CA LYS A 107 -11.58 -22.79 1.11
C LYS A 107 -10.88 -21.60 0.44
N THR A 108 -9.56 -21.49 0.53
CA THR A 108 -8.77 -20.43 -0.08
C THR A 108 -7.96 -20.98 -1.25
N PRO A 109 -7.74 -20.20 -2.32
CA PRO A 109 -6.84 -20.61 -3.39
C PRO A 109 -5.39 -20.75 -2.88
N ALA A 110 -4.59 -21.51 -3.61
CA ALA A 110 -3.15 -21.59 -3.38
C ALA A 110 -2.48 -20.32 -3.87
N PHE A 111 -1.33 -20.00 -3.31
CA PHE A 111 -0.47 -18.92 -3.79
C PHE A 111 0.31 -19.40 -5.01
N THR A 112 0.30 -18.65 -6.10
CA THR A 112 0.93 -19.07 -7.37
C THR A 112 2.24 -18.36 -7.68
N GLY A 113 2.55 -17.25 -6.96
CA GLY A 113 3.87 -16.63 -7.04
C GLY A 113 4.05 -15.60 -8.17
N GLY A 114 2.99 -14.88 -8.53
CA GLY A 114 3.01 -13.82 -9.54
C GLY A 114 3.55 -12.45 -9.07
N GLY A 115 4.05 -12.36 -7.83
CA GLY A 115 4.46 -11.09 -7.21
C GLY A 115 5.55 -10.34 -7.99
N ASN A 116 6.45 -11.07 -8.63
CA ASN A 116 7.50 -10.46 -9.46
C ASN A 116 6.94 -9.76 -10.70
N GLU A 117 5.93 -10.35 -11.35
CA GLU A 117 5.27 -9.75 -12.51
C GLU A 117 4.44 -8.54 -12.11
N TYR A 118 3.68 -8.66 -11.00
CA TYR A 118 2.93 -7.53 -10.46
C TYR A 118 3.84 -6.34 -10.15
N LEU A 119 4.96 -6.55 -9.47
CA LEU A 119 5.89 -5.47 -9.13
C LEU A 119 6.59 -4.87 -10.34
N ARG A 120 6.88 -5.66 -11.37
CA ARG A 120 7.42 -5.16 -12.64
C ARG A 120 6.40 -4.30 -13.37
N ASP A 121 5.13 -4.71 -13.43
CA ASP A 121 4.05 -3.91 -14.02
C ASP A 121 3.85 -2.61 -13.23
N LEU A 122 3.82 -2.71 -11.89
CA LEU A 122 3.66 -1.56 -11.01
C LEU A 122 4.81 -0.57 -11.17
N ALA A 123 6.05 -1.02 -11.05
CA ALA A 123 7.26 -0.19 -11.09
C ALA A 123 7.63 0.32 -12.51
N GLY A 124 6.98 -0.17 -13.53
CA GLY A 124 7.18 0.21 -14.93
C GLY A 124 5.96 0.93 -15.50
N PRO A 125 5.15 0.24 -16.33
CA PRO A 125 4.10 0.88 -17.12
C PRO A 125 3.00 1.55 -16.27
N ILE A 126 2.67 1.02 -15.08
CA ILE A 126 1.64 1.64 -14.23
C ILE A 126 2.14 2.97 -13.68
N LEU A 127 3.36 3.02 -13.12
CA LEU A 127 3.96 4.27 -12.65
C LEU A 127 4.05 5.29 -13.77
N GLN A 128 4.54 4.88 -14.95
CA GLN A 128 4.68 5.78 -16.09
C GLN A 128 3.33 6.40 -16.49
N GLU A 129 2.29 5.59 -16.70
CA GLU A 129 0.98 6.09 -17.09
C GLU A 129 0.33 6.96 -16.00
N CYS A 130 0.55 6.67 -14.71
CA CYS A 130 0.09 7.53 -13.63
C CYS A 130 0.78 8.91 -13.66
N GLU A 131 2.08 8.97 -13.86
CA GLU A 131 2.86 10.22 -13.91
C GLU A 131 2.56 11.05 -15.18
N GLU A 132 2.20 10.43 -16.28
CA GLU A 132 1.77 11.11 -17.49
C GLU A 132 0.37 11.73 -17.36
N ARG A 133 -0.53 11.09 -16.58
CA ARG A 133 -1.95 11.50 -16.45
C ARG A 133 -2.21 12.42 -15.28
N LEU A 134 -1.44 12.30 -14.21
CA LEU A 134 -1.70 12.95 -12.94
C LEU A 134 -0.61 14.01 -12.64
N PRO A 135 -0.91 15.03 -11.83
CA PRO A 135 0.05 16.05 -11.44
C PRO A 135 1.06 15.50 -10.41
N LEU A 136 1.89 14.55 -10.81
CA LEU A 136 2.86 13.88 -9.97
C LEU A 136 4.28 14.34 -10.27
N LEU A 137 5.09 14.42 -9.23
CA LEU A 137 6.53 14.58 -9.35
C LEU A 137 7.14 13.23 -9.77
N PRO A 138 7.95 13.20 -10.84
CA PRO A 138 8.65 11.99 -11.23
C PRO A 138 9.80 11.68 -10.28
N GLY A 139 10.32 10.46 -10.37
CA GLY A 139 11.49 10.06 -9.63
C GLY A 139 11.16 9.29 -8.33
N ARG A 140 12.07 8.39 -8.00
CA ARG A 140 12.00 7.47 -6.87
C ARG A 140 11.69 8.18 -5.54
N GLU A 141 12.35 9.32 -5.30
CA GLU A 141 12.24 10.15 -4.08
C GLU A 141 10.85 10.72 -3.85
N ASN A 142 10.01 10.69 -4.86
CA ASN A 142 8.62 11.17 -4.82
C ASN A 142 7.59 10.05 -4.78
N ARG A 143 8.04 8.78 -4.73
CA ARG A 143 7.17 7.61 -4.76
C ARG A 143 7.28 6.79 -3.48
N ALA A 144 6.14 6.48 -2.90
CA ALA A 144 6.01 5.55 -1.79
C ALA A 144 5.02 4.43 -2.16
N LEU A 145 5.22 3.24 -1.58
CA LEU A 145 4.32 2.09 -1.76
C LEU A 145 3.87 1.59 -0.39
N ALA A 146 2.58 1.36 -0.24
CA ALA A 146 2.02 0.74 0.95
C ALA A 146 1.07 -0.41 0.60
N GLY A 147 0.96 -1.35 1.51
CA GLY A 147 0.02 -2.46 1.40
C GLY A 147 -0.38 -3.00 2.75
N TYR A 148 -1.55 -3.62 2.80
CA TYR A 148 -2.12 -4.26 3.98
C TYR A 148 -2.18 -5.78 3.79
N SER A 149 -1.88 -6.54 4.85
CA SER A 149 -1.99 -8.01 4.81
C SER A 149 -1.04 -8.64 3.77
N LEU A 150 -1.53 -9.42 2.82
CA LEU A 150 -0.73 -10.00 1.75
C LEU A 150 -0.15 -8.92 0.81
N ALA A 151 -0.88 -7.83 0.56
CA ALA A 151 -0.34 -6.67 -0.14
C ALA A 151 0.80 -5.98 0.65
N GLY A 152 0.79 -6.07 2.00
CA GLY A 152 1.90 -5.65 2.85
C GLY A 152 3.14 -6.52 2.70
N LEU A 153 2.96 -7.83 2.54
CA LEU A 153 4.05 -8.75 2.19
C LEU A 153 4.65 -8.38 0.83
N SER A 154 3.81 -8.19 -0.20
CA SER A 154 4.24 -7.77 -1.54
C SER A 154 4.96 -6.42 -1.51
N THR A 155 4.50 -5.47 -0.68
CA THR A 155 5.19 -4.19 -0.49
C THR A 155 6.59 -4.36 0.07
N LEU A 156 6.77 -5.23 1.06
CA LEU A 156 8.11 -5.51 1.60
C LEU A 156 8.97 -6.30 0.60
N TYR A 157 8.37 -7.19 -0.19
CA TYR A 157 9.05 -7.89 -1.28
C TYR A 157 9.56 -6.92 -2.36
N ALA A 158 8.87 -5.79 -2.60
CA ALA A 158 9.30 -4.75 -3.53
C ALA A 158 10.69 -4.18 -3.21
N LEU A 159 11.11 -4.15 -1.92
CA LEU A 159 12.45 -3.73 -1.50
C LEU A 159 13.56 -4.51 -2.22
N TYR A 160 13.30 -5.77 -2.54
CA TYR A 160 14.25 -6.69 -3.16
C TYR A 160 14.07 -6.81 -4.68
N GLN A 161 12.98 -6.29 -5.23
CA GLN A 161 12.64 -6.46 -6.65
C GLN A 161 12.82 -5.20 -7.48
N THR A 162 12.66 -4.02 -6.89
CA THR A 162 12.65 -2.75 -7.64
C THR A 162 13.30 -1.62 -6.87
N GLU A 163 13.79 -0.62 -7.60
CA GLU A 163 14.33 0.63 -7.08
C GLU A 163 13.32 1.78 -7.17
N ALA A 164 12.07 1.51 -7.57
CA ALA A 164 11.10 2.55 -7.95
C ALA A 164 10.60 3.41 -6.79
N PHE A 165 10.77 2.98 -5.53
CA PHE A 165 10.18 3.62 -4.36
C PHE A 165 11.24 4.00 -3.31
N SER A 166 11.11 5.19 -2.72
CA SER A 166 11.98 5.66 -1.63
C SER A 166 11.46 5.32 -0.24
N ALA A 167 10.17 4.99 -0.12
CA ALA A 167 9.55 4.58 1.12
C ALA A 167 8.56 3.43 0.89
N LEU A 168 8.59 2.44 1.78
CA LEU A 168 7.73 1.27 1.77
C LEU A 168 7.01 1.11 3.11
N ALA A 169 5.73 0.76 3.10
CA ALA A 169 4.98 0.48 4.32
C ALA A 169 4.24 -0.85 4.24
N SER A 170 4.70 -1.83 5.02
CA SER A 170 4.04 -3.12 5.21
C SER A 170 3.16 -3.06 6.45
N VAL A 171 1.86 -2.87 6.25
CA VAL A 171 0.88 -2.70 7.33
C VAL A 171 0.20 -4.03 7.61
N SER A 172 0.37 -4.56 8.81
CA SER A 172 -0.10 -5.92 9.17
C SER A 172 0.29 -6.96 8.11
N GLY A 173 1.53 -6.85 7.60
CA GLY A 173 2.03 -7.67 6.51
C GLY A 173 2.00 -9.16 6.83
N SER A 174 1.68 -10.00 5.85
CA SER A 174 1.58 -11.45 5.98
C SER A 174 2.96 -12.12 6.11
N LEU A 175 3.80 -11.65 7.07
CA LEU A 175 5.18 -12.14 7.26
C LEU A 175 5.25 -13.58 7.81
N TRP A 176 4.11 -14.21 7.99
CA TRP A 176 3.98 -15.66 8.18
C TRP A 176 4.19 -16.45 6.89
N PHE A 177 4.30 -15.79 5.73
CA PHE A 177 4.47 -16.45 4.42
C PHE A 177 5.76 -17.27 4.40
N GLU A 178 5.63 -18.54 4.03
CA GLU A 178 6.71 -19.53 4.16
C GLU A 178 7.97 -19.13 3.37
N GLY A 179 9.12 -19.19 4.05
CA GLY A 179 10.42 -18.87 3.46
C GLY A 179 10.73 -17.38 3.27
N PHE A 180 9.77 -16.46 3.58
CA PHE A 180 9.98 -15.04 3.28
C PHE A 180 11.08 -14.40 4.15
N LEU A 181 11.15 -14.74 5.44
CA LEU A 181 12.24 -14.26 6.32
C LEU A 181 13.61 -14.75 5.87
N ASP A 182 13.71 -16.04 5.52
CA ASP A 182 14.94 -16.61 5.01
C ASP A 182 15.38 -15.96 3.69
N TYR A 183 14.41 -15.59 2.85
CA TYR A 183 14.68 -14.83 1.64
C TYR A 183 15.22 -13.43 1.96
N MET A 184 14.62 -12.70 2.89
CA MET A 184 15.09 -11.38 3.33
C MET A 184 16.54 -11.43 3.84
N GLU A 185 16.87 -12.43 4.65
CA GLU A 185 18.22 -12.59 5.22
C GLU A 185 19.30 -12.88 4.19
N LYS A 186 18.95 -13.60 3.11
CA LYS A 186 19.88 -14.05 2.08
C LYS A 186 19.97 -13.12 0.88
N THR A 187 19.07 -12.12 0.81
CA THR A 187 18.96 -11.24 -0.36
C THR A 187 19.28 -9.81 0.02
N ALA A 188 20.12 -9.16 -0.76
CA ALA A 188 20.37 -7.74 -0.58
C ALA A 188 19.22 -6.87 -1.13
N PRO A 189 18.83 -5.79 -0.45
CA PRO A 189 17.86 -4.85 -0.98
C PRO A 189 18.39 -4.15 -2.24
N ARG A 190 17.51 -3.78 -3.15
CA ARG A 190 17.88 -3.05 -4.38
C ARG A 190 18.45 -1.67 -4.07
N CYS A 191 17.85 -0.97 -3.11
CA CYS A 191 18.34 0.31 -2.60
C CYS A 191 18.42 0.31 -1.08
N ARG A 192 19.61 0.58 -0.52
CA ARG A 192 19.83 0.59 0.92
C ARG A 192 19.32 1.86 1.61
N ASP A 193 19.04 2.91 0.87
CA ASP A 193 18.48 4.18 1.33
C ASP A 193 16.94 4.22 1.28
N THR A 194 16.28 3.08 1.08
CA THR A 194 14.82 2.96 1.14
C THR A 194 14.34 2.97 2.59
N ARG A 195 13.43 3.87 2.93
CA ARG A 195 12.79 3.93 4.25
C ARG A 195 11.73 2.83 4.35
N VAL A 196 11.66 2.12 5.47
CA VAL A 196 10.70 1.03 5.65
C VAL A 196 9.92 1.18 6.95
N TYR A 197 8.60 1.13 6.85
CA TYR A 197 7.68 1.09 7.97
C TYR A 197 7.00 -0.27 8.03
N LEU A 198 7.06 -0.91 9.19
CA LEU A 198 6.32 -2.12 9.52
C LEU A 198 5.30 -1.81 10.59
N SER A 199 4.14 -2.43 10.53
CA SER A 199 3.24 -2.45 11.68
C SER A 199 2.49 -3.76 11.82
N LEU A 200 2.11 -4.09 13.06
CA LEU A 200 1.36 -5.29 13.38
C LEU A 200 0.42 -5.05 14.56
N GLY A 201 -0.74 -5.72 14.58
CA GLY A 201 -1.63 -5.73 15.75
C GLY A 201 -1.12 -6.68 16.82
N ASN A 202 -1.14 -6.25 18.08
CA ASN A 202 -0.63 -7.02 19.25
C ASN A 202 -1.43 -8.30 19.57
N LYS A 203 -2.54 -8.54 18.85
CA LYS A 203 -3.33 -9.78 18.95
C LYS A 203 -3.20 -10.67 17.73
N GLU A 204 -2.50 -10.26 16.67
CA GLU A 204 -2.36 -11.05 15.43
C GLU A 204 -1.55 -12.33 15.67
N GLU A 205 -0.52 -12.28 16.49
CA GLU A 205 0.29 -13.44 16.88
C GLU A 205 -0.48 -14.45 17.78
N LYS A 206 -1.68 -14.08 18.27
CA LYS A 206 -2.57 -14.98 19.01
C LYS A 206 -3.48 -15.83 18.12
N SER A 207 -3.22 -15.85 16.82
CA SER A 207 -3.94 -16.66 15.85
C SER A 207 -3.92 -18.14 16.23
N ARG A 208 -5.05 -18.85 16.04
CA ARG A 208 -5.14 -20.31 16.20
C ARG A 208 -4.48 -21.06 15.05
N HIS A 209 -4.29 -20.41 13.90
CA HIS A 209 -3.65 -21.03 12.74
C HIS A 209 -2.13 -21.12 12.98
N PRO A 210 -1.52 -22.33 12.91
CA PRO A 210 -0.10 -22.53 13.28
C PRO A 210 0.88 -21.65 12.51
N LEU A 211 0.62 -21.41 11.22
CA LEU A 211 1.45 -20.57 10.37
C LEU A 211 1.26 -19.08 10.73
N MET A 212 0.01 -18.60 10.77
CA MET A 212 -0.28 -17.20 11.03
C MET A 212 0.19 -16.70 12.39
N ARG A 213 0.21 -17.56 13.43
CA ARG A 213 0.69 -17.15 14.76
C ARG A 213 2.17 -16.74 14.78
N GLN A 214 2.95 -17.15 13.79
CA GLN A 214 4.38 -16.79 13.66
C GLN A 214 4.59 -15.33 13.23
N VAL A 215 3.51 -14.64 12.83
CA VAL A 215 3.61 -13.27 12.28
C VAL A 215 4.30 -12.30 13.26
N GLY A 216 4.08 -12.43 14.57
CA GLY A 216 4.70 -11.57 15.58
C GLY A 216 6.21 -11.72 15.60
N ASP A 217 6.70 -12.95 15.76
CA ASP A 217 8.13 -13.24 15.80
C ASP A 217 8.80 -12.92 14.47
N ASN A 218 8.14 -13.26 13.36
CA ASN A 218 8.65 -12.94 12.03
C ASN A 218 8.75 -11.43 11.80
N THR A 219 7.80 -10.64 12.31
CA THR A 219 7.85 -9.17 12.20
C THR A 219 8.98 -8.57 13.04
N ARG A 220 9.23 -9.07 14.26
CA ARG A 220 10.39 -8.68 15.08
C ARG A 220 11.71 -8.99 14.36
N ARG A 221 11.83 -10.18 13.80
CA ARG A 221 13.03 -10.58 13.04
C ARG A 221 13.18 -9.76 11.75
N ALA A 222 12.08 -9.47 11.05
CA ALA A 222 12.13 -8.64 9.86
C ALA A 222 12.69 -7.24 10.10
N ILE A 223 12.31 -6.58 11.21
CA ILE A 223 12.88 -5.25 11.51
C ILE A 223 14.38 -5.34 11.81
N GLU A 224 14.85 -6.35 12.51
CA GLU A 224 16.29 -6.57 12.77
C GLU A 224 17.07 -6.76 11.46
N VAL A 225 16.54 -7.54 10.51
CA VAL A 225 17.12 -7.73 9.18
C VAL A 225 17.19 -6.42 8.41
N LEU A 226 16.11 -5.63 8.43
CA LEU A 226 16.05 -4.35 7.75
C LEU A 226 17.03 -3.33 8.32
N GLU A 227 17.14 -3.23 9.64
CA GLU A 227 18.10 -2.35 10.33
C GLU A 227 19.55 -2.70 9.99
N ALA A 228 19.85 -4.00 9.79
CA ALA A 228 21.17 -4.44 9.36
C ALA A 228 21.46 -4.18 7.87
N GLN A 229 20.45 -4.23 7.03
CA GLN A 229 20.60 -4.10 5.58
C GLN A 229 20.51 -2.66 5.06
N LEU A 230 19.73 -1.79 5.72
CA LEU A 230 19.41 -0.46 5.23
C LEU A 230 20.23 0.63 5.92
N THR A 231 20.45 1.72 5.22
CA THR A 231 21.06 2.96 5.76
C THR A 231 20.01 4.01 6.09
N ALA A 232 18.81 3.86 5.56
CA ALA A 232 17.66 4.73 5.85
C ALA A 232 16.87 4.24 7.07
N PRO A 233 16.07 5.09 7.71
CA PRO A 233 15.27 4.72 8.88
C PRO A 233 14.29 3.59 8.62
N CYS A 234 14.27 2.62 9.54
CA CYS A 234 13.24 1.59 9.66
C CYS A 234 12.42 1.81 10.92
N THR A 235 11.14 1.46 10.89
CA THR A 235 10.24 1.61 12.05
C THR A 235 9.32 0.41 12.15
N LEU A 236 9.15 -0.11 13.38
CA LEU A 236 8.11 -1.10 13.69
C LEU A 236 7.14 -0.50 14.71
N GLU A 237 5.87 -0.41 14.35
CA GLU A 237 4.80 0.07 15.21
C GLU A 237 3.85 -1.06 15.59
N TRP A 238 3.68 -1.29 16.90
CA TRP A 238 2.66 -2.19 17.43
C TRP A 238 1.35 -1.46 17.64
N ASN A 239 0.28 -2.03 17.10
CA ASN A 239 -1.07 -1.48 17.19
C ASN A 239 -1.95 -2.32 18.13
N GLU A 240 -2.93 -1.70 18.76
CA GLU A 240 -3.94 -2.45 19.49
C GLU A 240 -4.83 -3.26 18.55
N GLY A 241 -5.17 -4.50 18.96
CA GLY A 241 -6.14 -5.36 18.29
C GLY A 241 -5.54 -6.43 17.39
N GLY A 242 -6.43 -7.13 16.69
CA GLY A 242 -6.13 -8.18 15.71
C GLY A 242 -5.99 -7.65 14.29
N HIS A 243 -5.98 -8.58 13.34
CA HIS A 243 -5.69 -8.28 11.92
C HIS A 243 -6.68 -7.31 11.28
N PHE A 244 -7.95 -7.33 11.65
CA PHE A 244 -8.99 -6.49 11.03
C PHE A 244 -9.34 -5.24 11.84
N ASP A 245 -8.65 -5.01 12.98
CA ASP A 245 -8.92 -3.88 13.85
C ASP A 245 -8.13 -2.65 13.42
N GLY A 246 -8.82 -1.51 13.26
CA GLY A 246 -8.19 -0.23 13.01
C GLY A 246 -7.41 -0.12 11.69
N VAL A 247 -7.82 -0.83 10.62
CA VAL A 247 -7.11 -0.87 9.32
C VAL A 247 -6.86 0.52 8.76
N THR A 248 -7.89 1.39 8.74
CA THR A 248 -7.77 2.77 8.24
C THR A 248 -6.76 3.57 9.06
N GLN A 249 -6.83 3.49 10.39
CA GLN A 249 -5.93 4.21 11.30
C GLN A 249 -4.46 3.75 11.15
N ARG A 250 -4.24 2.43 10.96
CA ARG A 250 -2.90 1.88 10.73
C ARG A 250 -2.31 2.36 9.40
N LEU A 251 -3.12 2.36 8.34
CA LEU A 251 -2.71 2.90 7.04
C LEU A 251 -2.43 4.41 7.13
N CYS A 252 -3.26 5.20 7.84
CA CYS A 252 -2.99 6.62 8.05
C CYS A 252 -1.64 6.86 8.74
N ARG A 253 -1.30 6.08 9.79
CA ARG A 253 -0.01 6.22 10.47
C ARG A 253 1.16 5.90 9.53
N ALA A 254 1.05 4.83 8.77
CA ALA A 254 2.05 4.46 7.77
C ALA A 254 2.25 5.55 6.72
N ILE A 255 1.17 6.12 6.18
CA ILE A 255 1.22 7.19 5.18
C ILE A 255 1.82 8.46 5.78
N ARG A 256 1.42 8.85 7.00
CA ARG A 256 2.05 9.98 7.71
C ARG A 256 3.55 9.81 7.81
N TRP A 257 4.00 8.66 8.30
CA TRP A 257 5.43 8.39 8.45
C TRP A 257 6.20 8.46 7.12
N MET A 258 5.60 7.99 6.02
CA MET A 258 6.22 8.07 4.69
C MET A 258 6.27 9.49 4.13
N MET A 259 5.24 10.32 4.40
CA MET A 259 5.05 11.64 3.80
C MET A 259 5.44 12.80 4.70
N GLU A 260 5.90 12.54 5.93
CA GLU A 260 6.33 13.56 6.88
C GLU A 260 7.49 14.40 6.33
N LYS A 261 7.35 15.74 6.47
CA LYS A 261 8.43 16.70 6.22
C LYS A 261 9.39 16.64 7.41
N LYS A 262 10.60 16.23 7.14
CA LYS A 262 11.70 16.25 8.12
C LYS A 262 12.36 17.61 8.15
#